data_933c8247d68ad5d7964335c7cfa77bdd
#
_entry.id   933c8247d68ad5d7964335c7cfa77bdd
#
_cell.length_a   1.000
_cell.length_b   1.000
_cell.length_c   1.000
_cell.angle_alpha   90.00
_cell.angle_beta   90.00
_cell.angle_gamma   90.00
#
_symmetry.space_group_name_H-M   'P 1'
#
loop_
_entity.id
_entity.type
_entity.pdbx_description
1 polymer ?
#
loop_
_entity_poly.entity_id
_entity_poly.type
_entity_poly.pdbx_seq_one_letter_code
_entity_poly.pdbx_strand_id
1 'polypeptide(L)'
;NSGSSANLLVTLALLYSGRLRNNKVIVPAISWVTTVSPAMQLGMTPILCDADKDDLGLDIKHFERLCEEHKPSVAFLVHVLGHANKMKQILEICKKHDVLLIEDTCEAYGSEHLGQKLGTFGLASTHSFFYGHAMSTIEGGMVSTDDYDLFNLMLSLRSHGWLRDNDSLYRRKILDKYDMNEPFLENYFFVYPGLNIR
;
A
#
# COMPACT_ATOMS: atom_id res chain seq x y z
N ASN A 1 -2.62 -1.87 -13.58
CA ASN A 1 -3.05 -1.11 -14.75
C ASN A 1 -3.35 0.38 -14.48
N SER A 2 -3.30 0.83 -13.23
CA SER A 2 -3.42 2.23 -12.82
C SER A 2 -2.90 2.44 -11.39
N GLY A 3 -2.64 3.69 -10.98
CA GLY A 3 -2.37 4.04 -9.59
C GLY A 3 -3.53 3.69 -8.66
N SER A 4 -4.76 3.85 -9.14
CA SER A 4 -5.97 3.44 -8.40
C SER A 4 -5.98 1.95 -8.11
N SER A 5 -5.62 1.12 -9.08
CA SER A 5 -5.49 -0.33 -8.91
C SER A 5 -4.32 -0.69 -8.00
N ALA A 6 -3.24 0.08 -8.02
CA ALA A 6 -2.11 -0.10 -7.11
C ALA A 6 -2.53 0.15 -5.65
N ASN A 7 -3.27 1.24 -5.38
CA ASN A 7 -3.84 1.54 -4.06
C ASN A 7 -4.82 0.45 -3.60
N LEU A 8 -5.67 -0.06 -4.49
CA LEU A 8 -6.58 -1.15 -4.17
C LEU A 8 -5.83 -2.45 -3.86
N LEU A 9 -4.82 -2.79 -4.65
CA LEU A 9 -4.03 -4.01 -4.49
C LEU A 9 -3.27 -4.03 -3.16
N VAL A 10 -2.56 -2.94 -2.82
CA VAL A 10 -1.81 -2.88 -1.56
C VAL A 10 -2.74 -2.92 -0.35
N THR A 11 -3.91 -2.25 -0.42
CA THR A 11 -4.91 -2.28 0.65
C THR A 11 -5.47 -3.70 0.84
N LEU A 12 -5.79 -4.38 -0.25
CA LEU A 12 -6.26 -5.78 -0.22
C LEU A 12 -5.18 -6.72 0.35
N ALA A 13 -3.93 -6.53 -0.07
CA ALA A 13 -2.81 -7.33 0.44
C ALA A 13 -2.60 -7.14 1.95
N LEU A 14 -2.72 -5.92 2.44
CA LEU A 14 -2.64 -5.65 3.88
C LEU A 14 -3.71 -6.41 4.66
N LEU A 15 -4.95 -6.45 4.18
CA LEU A 15 -6.04 -7.22 4.82
C LEU A 15 -5.75 -8.73 4.89
N TYR A 16 -5.15 -9.30 3.84
CA TYR A 16 -4.81 -10.73 3.80
C TYR A 16 -3.46 -11.06 4.45
N SER A 17 -2.63 -10.05 4.75
CA SER A 17 -1.29 -10.25 5.30
C SER A 17 -1.26 -10.81 6.72
N GLY A 18 -2.36 -10.67 7.46
CA GLY A 18 -2.43 -10.99 8.89
C GLY A 18 -1.68 -10.01 9.80
N ARG A 19 -1.20 -8.88 9.26
CA ARG A 19 -0.41 -7.87 10.00
C ARG A 19 -1.26 -6.78 10.67
N LEU A 20 -2.53 -6.68 10.26
CA LEU A 20 -3.41 -5.63 10.79
C LEU A 20 -3.98 -6.05 12.14
N ARG A 21 -3.83 -5.20 13.17
CA ARG A 21 -4.47 -5.37 14.48
C ARG A 21 -5.94 -4.94 14.51
N ASN A 22 -6.36 -4.13 13.53
CA ASN A 22 -7.73 -3.69 13.32
C ASN A 22 -7.91 -3.17 11.88
N ASN A 23 -9.13 -2.77 11.52
CA ASN A 23 -9.47 -2.26 10.19
C ASN A 23 -9.38 -0.73 10.05
N LYS A 24 -8.76 -0.01 11.00
CA LYS A 24 -8.65 1.44 10.94
C LYS A 24 -7.43 1.86 10.13
N VAL A 25 -7.62 2.85 9.25
CA VAL A 25 -6.56 3.42 8.41
C VAL A 25 -6.63 4.95 8.43
N ILE A 26 -5.51 5.60 8.71
CA ILE A 26 -5.40 7.05 8.52
C ILE A 26 -5.14 7.34 7.05
N VAL A 27 -5.87 8.32 6.51
CA VAL A 27 -5.74 8.79 5.12
C VAL A 27 -5.69 10.32 5.10
N PRO A 28 -4.95 10.95 4.17
CA PRO A 28 -4.89 12.41 4.10
C PRO A 28 -6.21 13.00 3.63
N ALA A 29 -6.58 14.17 4.17
CA ALA A 29 -7.76 14.93 3.74
C ALA A 29 -7.56 15.56 2.35
N ILE A 30 -6.31 15.88 1.98
CA ILE A 30 -5.94 16.31 0.64
C ILE A 30 -5.33 15.12 -0.09
N SER A 31 -6.08 14.52 -1.01
CA SER A 31 -5.64 13.39 -1.82
C SER A 31 -6.57 13.16 -3.01
N TRP A 32 -6.11 12.36 -3.94
CA TRP A 32 -7.01 11.79 -4.93
C TRP A 32 -7.93 10.75 -4.27
N VAL A 33 -9.17 10.66 -4.72
CA VAL A 33 -10.19 9.80 -4.10
C VAL A 33 -9.77 8.33 -3.96
N THR A 34 -8.90 7.84 -4.85
CA THR A 34 -8.45 6.44 -4.84
C THR A 34 -7.35 6.13 -3.83
N THR A 35 -6.88 7.12 -3.06
CA THR A 35 -6.11 6.87 -1.83
C THR A 35 -7.03 6.47 -0.67
N VAL A 36 -8.31 6.89 -0.71
CA VAL A 36 -9.30 6.64 0.35
C VAL A 36 -10.28 5.52 -0.01
N SER A 37 -10.81 5.52 -1.24
CA SER A 37 -11.89 4.62 -1.65
C SER A 37 -11.58 3.11 -1.49
N PRO A 38 -10.35 2.60 -1.70
CA PRO A 38 -10.04 1.20 -1.46
C PRO A 38 -10.30 0.75 -0.02
N ALA A 39 -9.99 1.61 0.97
CA ALA A 39 -10.27 1.31 2.36
C ALA A 39 -11.77 1.10 2.59
N MET A 40 -12.61 1.99 2.04
CA MET A 40 -14.07 1.87 2.15
C MET A 40 -14.60 0.65 1.41
N GLN A 41 -14.14 0.40 0.19
CA GLN A 41 -14.55 -0.76 -0.63
C GLN A 41 -14.25 -2.09 0.04
N LEU A 42 -13.17 -2.15 0.80
CA LEU A 42 -12.68 -3.36 1.48
C LEU A 42 -13.10 -3.44 2.96
N GLY A 43 -14.03 -2.58 3.42
CA GLY A 43 -14.58 -2.63 4.77
C GLY A 43 -13.65 -2.11 5.86
N MET A 44 -12.62 -1.35 5.49
CA MET A 44 -11.82 -0.62 6.47
C MET A 44 -12.49 0.70 6.87
N THR A 45 -12.07 1.25 7.99
CA THR A 45 -12.56 2.51 8.53
C THR A 45 -11.53 3.62 8.28
N PRO A 46 -11.72 4.47 7.27
CA PRO A 46 -10.81 5.59 7.03
C PRO A 46 -11.01 6.69 8.08
N ILE A 47 -9.88 7.23 8.55
CA ILE A 47 -9.80 8.35 9.48
C ILE A 47 -9.05 9.46 8.77
N LEU A 48 -9.70 10.60 8.56
CA LEU A 48 -9.10 11.71 7.83
C LEU A 48 -8.10 12.45 8.71
N CYS A 49 -6.88 12.60 8.23
CA CYS A 49 -5.86 13.46 8.79
C CYS A 49 -5.81 14.78 8.01
N ASP A 50 -5.82 15.90 8.72
CA ASP A 50 -5.70 17.21 8.10
C ASP A 50 -4.33 17.39 7.43
N ALA A 51 -4.25 18.35 6.52
CA ALA A 51 -3.05 18.65 5.78
C ALA A 51 -2.21 19.72 6.46
N ASP A 52 -0.89 19.54 6.39
CA ASP A 52 0.07 20.60 6.70
C ASP A 52 -0.03 21.71 5.62
N LYS A 53 -0.11 22.96 6.06
CA LYS A 53 -0.30 24.11 5.15
C LYS A 53 0.92 24.45 4.30
N ASP A 54 2.11 23.97 4.71
CA ASP A 54 3.36 24.33 4.06
C ASP A 54 3.76 23.33 2.97
N ASP A 55 3.48 22.03 3.18
CA ASP A 55 3.85 20.96 2.25
C ASP A 55 2.67 20.12 1.73
N LEU A 56 1.44 20.42 2.19
CA LEU A 56 0.20 19.70 1.84
C LEU A 56 0.20 18.20 2.25
N GLY A 57 1.22 17.75 2.95
CA GLY A 57 1.30 16.43 3.52
C GLY A 57 0.46 16.29 4.80
N LEU A 58 0.68 15.24 5.57
CA LEU A 58 -0.02 15.04 6.84
C LEU A 58 0.39 16.10 7.88
N ASP A 59 -0.59 16.78 8.51
CA ASP A 59 -0.32 17.59 9.70
C ASP A 59 0.19 16.70 10.84
N ILE A 60 1.43 16.93 11.27
CA ILE A 60 2.13 16.05 12.22
C ILE A 60 1.41 15.96 13.55
N LYS A 61 0.91 17.08 14.07
CA LYS A 61 0.23 17.10 15.38
C LYS A 61 -1.11 16.40 15.32
N HIS A 62 -1.85 16.60 14.21
CA HIS A 62 -3.09 15.90 14.00
C HIS A 62 -2.85 14.40 13.78
N PHE A 63 -1.85 14.02 12.99
CA PHE A 63 -1.48 12.64 12.76
C PHE A 63 -1.15 11.90 14.04
N GLU A 64 -0.30 12.47 14.91
CA GLU A 64 0.04 11.88 16.21
C GLU A 64 -1.18 11.72 17.11
N ARG A 65 -2.02 12.74 17.22
CA ARG A 65 -3.28 12.69 17.98
C ARG A 65 -4.20 11.57 17.47
N LEU A 66 -4.39 11.45 16.16
CA LEU A 66 -5.22 10.39 15.57
C LEU A 66 -4.64 8.98 15.85
N CYS A 67 -3.32 8.84 15.83
CA CYS A 67 -2.67 7.58 16.21
C CYS A 67 -2.92 7.22 17.69
N GLU A 68 -2.89 8.20 18.59
CA GLU A 68 -3.19 8.01 20.03
C GLU A 68 -4.66 7.62 20.26
N GLU A 69 -5.59 8.37 19.67
CA GLU A 69 -7.03 8.21 19.89
C GLU A 69 -7.59 6.95 19.22
N HIS A 70 -7.17 6.66 18.00
CA HIS A 70 -7.79 5.62 17.18
C HIS A 70 -6.97 4.34 17.08
N LYS A 71 -5.67 4.38 17.36
CA LYS A 71 -4.74 3.25 17.27
C LYS A 71 -4.84 2.52 15.91
N PRO A 72 -4.71 3.22 14.77
CA PRO A 72 -4.89 2.63 13.45
C PRO A 72 -3.82 1.58 13.17
N SER A 73 -4.12 0.62 12.30
CA SER A 73 -3.13 -0.35 11.82
C SER A 73 -2.25 0.21 10.71
N VAL A 74 -2.82 1.12 9.89
CA VAL A 74 -2.19 1.61 8.66
C VAL A 74 -2.37 3.12 8.58
N ALA A 75 -1.40 3.79 7.98
CA ALA A 75 -1.52 5.15 7.48
C ALA A 75 -1.08 5.19 6.01
N PHE A 76 -1.88 5.84 5.18
CA PHE A 76 -1.47 6.29 3.86
C PHE A 76 -1.03 7.74 3.95
N LEU A 77 0.02 8.09 3.25
CA LEU A 77 0.36 9.47 2.95
C LEU A 77 0.45 9.68 1.45
N VAL A 78 0.25 10.90 1.00
CA VAL A 78 0.43 11.31 -0.40
C VAL A 78 1.53 12.36 -0.45
N HIS A 79 2.45 12.21 -1.38
CA HIS A 79 3.45 13.23 -1.68
C HIS A 79 2.89 14.18 -2.75
N VAL A 80 2.01 15.09 -2.29
CA VAL A 80 1.23 15.99 -3.17
C VAL A 80 2.16 16.84 -4.04
N LEU A 81 1.93 16.83 -5.35
CA LEU A 81 2.73 17.57 -6.35
C LEU A 81 4.24 17.27 -6.27
N GLY A 82 4.63 16.13 -5.73
CA GLY A 82 6.03 15.76 -5.56
C GLY A 82 6.71 16.34 -4.32
N HIS A 83 5.97 17.08 -3.46
CA HIS A 83 6.49 17.57 -2.19
C HIS A 83 6.61 16.45 -1.17
N ALA A 84 7.78 16.35 -0.54
CA ALA A 84 8.01 15.39 0.52
C ALA A 84 7.22 15.77 1.78
N ASN A 85 6.49 14.83 2.34
CA ASN A 85 5.98 14.97 3.71
C ASN A 85 7.14 15.08 4.71
N LYS A 86 6.86 15.48 5.93
CA LYS A 86 7.81 15.55 7.05
C LYS A 86 8.21 14.14 7.52
N MET A 87 8.90 13.39 6.64
CA MET A 87 9.11 11.95 6.74
C MET A 87 9.71 11.52 8.07
N LYS A 88 10.70 12.26 8.60
CA LYS A 88 11.33 11.92 9.88
C LYS A 88 10.30 11.82 11.01
N GLN A 89 9.46 12.85 11.17
CA GLN A 89 8.44 12.88 12.22
C GLN A 89 7.37 11.81 12.00
N ILE A 90 6.92 11.61 10.75
CA ILE A 90 5.93 10.58 10.41
C ILE A 90 6.46 9.19 10.77
N LEU A 91 7.69 8.86 10.43
CA LEU A 91 8.29 7.56 10.74
C LEU A 91 8.46 7.35 12.26
N GLU A 92 8.84 8.38 13.00
CA GLU A 92 8.92 8.34 14.46
C GLU A 92 7.55 8.05 15.10
N ILE A 93 6.48 8.71 14.62
CA ILE A 93 5.11 8.47 15.08
C ILE A 93 4.64 7.07 14.70
N CYS A 94 4.85 6.65 13.45
CA CYS A 94 4.50 5.30 12.99
C CYS A 94 5.18 4.24 13.86
N LYS A 95 6.46 4.40 14.15
CA LYS A 95 7.22 3.48 15.03
C LYS A 95 6.69 3.48 16.47
N LYS A 96 6.40 4.67 17.03
CA LYS A 96 5.87 4.82 18.40
C LYS A 96 4.52 4.13 18.57
N HIS A 97 3.65 4.20 17.55
CA HIS A 97 2.27 3.72 17.61
C HIS A 97 2.04 2.40 16.87
N ASP A 98 3.11 1.77 16.35
CA ASP A 98 3.04 0.53 15.58
C ASP A 98 2.06 0.62 14.39
N VAL A 99 2.25 1.66 13.56
CA VAL A 99 1.43 1.95 12.38
C VAL A 99 2.22 1.60 11.11
N LEU A 100 1.66 0.78 10.24
CA LEU A 100 2.23 0.48 8.93
C LEU A 100 2.05 1.70 8.01
N LEU A 101 3.14 2.16 7.38
CA LEU A 101 3.11 3.31 6.48
C LEU A 101 3.08 2.86 5.02
N ILE A 102 2.16 3.43 4.24
CA ILE A 102 2.09 3.30 2.77
C ILE A 102 2.25 4.68 2.16
N GLU A 103 3.13 4.78 1.16
CA GLU A 103 3.38 6.03 0.45
C GLU A 103 2.67 6.01 -0.91
N ASP A 104 1.76 6.95 -1.13
CA ASP A 104 1.24 7.23 -2.47
C ASP A 104 2.17 8.22 -3.17
N THR A 105 2.91 7.75 -4.16
CA THR A 105 3.89 8.52 -4.93
C THR A 105 3.44 8.77 -6.36
N CYS A 106 2.14 8.68 -6.63
CA CYS A 106 1.61 8.87 -7.99
C CYS A 106 2.01 10.22 -8.60
N GLU A 107 2.20 11.26 -7.79
CA GLU A 107 2.63 12.59 -8.22
C GLU A 107 4.13 12.87 -7.93
N ALA A 108 4.87 11.93 -7.37
CA ALA A 108 6.20 12.17 -6.79
C ALA A 108 7.32 11.33 -7.43
N TYR A 109 7.11 10.84 -8.65
CA TYR A 109 8.12 10.02 -9.32
C TYR A 109 9.45 10.78 -9.48
N GLY A 110 10.51 10.19 -8.92
CA GLY A 110 11.86 10.76 -8.95
C GLY A 110 12.17 11.76 -7.84
N SER A 111 11.18 12.22 -7.07
CA SER A 111 11.39 13.13 -5.93
C SER A 111 12.17 12.45 -4.79
N GLU A 112 12.89 13.27 -4.01
CA GLU A 112 13.74 12.82 -2.92
C GLU A 112 13.51 13.65 -1.66
N HIS A 113 13.76 13.03 -0.52
CA HIS A 113 13.87 13.70 0.78
C HIS A 113 15.19 13.31 1.44
N LEU A 114 16.06 14.29 1.70
CA LEU A 114 17.39 14.09 2.30
C LEU A 114 18.24 13.02 1.58
N GLY A 115 18.17 12.96 0.25
CA GLY A 115 18.93 12.03 -0.59
C GLY A 115 18.32 10.63 -0.70
N GLN A 116 17.15 10.38 -0.12
CA GLN A 116 16.41 9.13 -0.25
C GLN A 116 15.17 9.34 -1.14
N LYS A 117 14.92 8.42 -2.06
CA LYS A 117 13.75 8.47 -2.96
C LYS A 117 12.44 8.37 -2.17
N LEU A 118 11.48 9.22 -2.51
CA LEU A 118 10.11 9.07 -2.01
C LEU A 118 9.53 7.75 -2.52
N GLY A 119 8.77 7.07 -1.66
CA GLY A 119 8.27 5.72 -1.90
C GLY A 119 9.17 4.60 -1.39
N THR A 120 10.28 4.95 -0.68
CA THR A 120 11.19 3.96 -0.08
C THR A 120 11.27 4.06 1.44
N PHE A 121 10.41 4.84 2.07
CA PHE A 121 10.38 5.04 3.53
C PHE A 121 9.40 4.12 4.23
N GLY A 122 8.25 3.83 3.59
CA GLY A 122 7.19 3.01 4.13
C GLY A 122 7.35 1.51 3.83
N LEU A 123 6.36 0.73 4.25
CA LEU A 123 6.27 -0.71 3.97
C LEU A 123 6.11 -0.99 2.46
N ALA A 124 5.36 -0.14 1.78
CA ALA A 124 5.15 -0.20 0.34
C ALA A 124 4.82 1.20 -0.20
N SER A 125 4.99 1.37 -1.49
CA SER A 125 4.57 2.57 -2.20
C SER A 125 3.80 2.25 -3.47
N THR A 126 2.92 3.17 -3.85
CA THR A 126 2.10 3.07 -5.06
C THR A 126 2.48 4.15 -6.06
N HIS A 127 2.44 3.81 -7.34
CA HIS A 127 2.83 4.67 -8.44
C HIS A 127 1.75 4.64 -9.53
N SER A 128 1.59 5.76 -10.22
CA SER A 128 0.72 5.88 -11.38
C SER A 128 1.52 6.32 -12.61
N PHE A 129 1.23 5.70 -13.74
CA PHE A 129 1.79 6.02 -15.04
C PHE A 129 0.72 6.54 -16.00
N PHE A 130 -0.33 7.14 -15.45
CA PHE A 130 -1.37 7.84 -16.17
C PHE A 130 -0.76 8.98 -17.00
N TYR A 131 -1.37 9.33 -18.12
CA TYR A 131 -0.80 10.31 -19.06
C TYR A 131 -0.57 11.70 -18.45
N GLY A 132 -1.23 12.06 -17.36
CA GLY A 132 -1.07 13.34 -16.66
C GLY A 132 0.07 13.38 -15.63
N HIS A 133 0.78 12.26 -15.41
CA HIS A 133 1.89 12.19 -14.46
C HIS A 133 3.27 12.41 -15.12
N ALA A 134 4.29 12.60 -14.27
CA ALA A 134 5.66 12.86 -14.71
C ALA A 134 6.25 11.75 -15.59
N MET A 135 5.84 10.51 -15.39
CA MET A 135 6.17 9.36 -16.23
C MET A 135 4.88 8.70 -16.68
N SER A 136 4.72 8.52 -17.99
CA SER A 136 3.48 8.03 -18.58
C SER A 136 3.69 6.80 -19.45
N THR A 137 2.81 5.81 -19.30
CA THR A 137 2.62 4.69 -20.23
C THR A 137 1.20 4.70 -20.79
N ILE A 138 0.58 5.88 -20.90
CA ILE A 138 -0.82 6.16 -21.22
C ILE A 138 -1.71 5.78 -20.03
N GLU A 139 -1.72 4.53 -19.66
CA GLU A 139 -2.29 3.95 -18.45
C GLU A 139 -1.26 3.00 -17.82
N GLY A 140 -1.23 2.95 -16.51
CA GLY A 140 -0.33 2.05 -15.79
C GLY A 140 -0.28 2.34 -14.30
N GLY A 141 0.17 1.37 -13.55
CA GLY A 141 0.40 1.49 -12.11
C GLY A 141 1.39 0.46 -11.61
N MET A 142 2.00 0.74 -10.49
CA MET A 142 2.98 -0.14 -9.86
C MET A 142 2.85 -0.06 -8.34
N VAL A 143 3.17 -1.16 -7.66
CA VAL A 143 3.43 -1.17 -6.23
C VAL A 143 4.88 -1.60 -6.03
N SER A 144 5.61 -0.87 -5.19
CA SER A 144 6.99 -1.20 -4.79
C SER A 144 7.02 -1.58 -3.31
N THR A 145 7.78 -2.61 -2.98
CA THR A 145 8.02 -3.04 -1.59
C THR A 145 9.28 -3.90 -1.52
N ASP A 146 10.03 -3.81 -0.43
CA ASP A 146 11.14 -4.71 -0.10
C ASP A 146 10.68 -5.91 0.74
N ASP A 147 9.41 -5.95 1.12
CA ASP A 147 8.83 -7.03 1.91
C ASP A 147 8.46 -8.22 1.02
N TYR A 148 9.23 -9.30 1.16
CA TYR A 148 9.09 -10.51 0.35
C TYR A 148 7.69 -11.16 0.42
N ASP A 149 7.12 -11.27 1.62
CA ASP A 149 5.81 -11.90 1.80
C ASP A 149 4.69 -11.03 1.21
N LEU A 150 4.76 -9.71 1.42
CA LEU A 150 3.81 -8.77 0.85
C LEU A 150 3.88 -8.72 -0.67
N PHE A 151 5.10 -8.72 -1.24
CA PHE A 151 5.33 -8.77 -2.69
C PHE A 151 4.66 -10.01 -3.31
N ASN A 152 4.93 -11.20 -2.77
CA ASN A 152 4.37 -12.44 -3.28
C ASN A 152 2.86 -12.53 -3.10
N LEU A 153 2.33 -12.02 -1.98
CA LEU A 153 0.88 -11.92 -1.76
C LEU A 153 0.22 -11.03 -2.81
N MET A 154 0.82 -9.89 -3.15
CA MET A 154 0.32 -9.01 -4.20
C MET A 154 0.42 -9.64 -5.60
N LEU A 155 1.46 -10.41 -5.90
CA LEU A 155 1.56 -11.16 -7.15
C LEU A 155 0.37 -12.12 -7.33
N SER A 156 -0.01 -12.83 -6.27
CA SER A 156 -1.19 -13.69 -6.29
C SER A 156 -2.47 -12.87 -6.45
N LEU A 157 -2.67 -11.85 -5.60
CA LEU A 157 -3.90 -11.07 -5.54
C LEU A 157 -4.20 -10.31 -6.83
N ARG A 158 -3.19 -9.78 -7.53
CA ARG A 158 -3.38 -9.08 -8.81
C ARG A 158 -3.92 -9.99 -9.92
N SER A 159 -3.76 -11.32 -9.75
CA SER A 159 -4.12 -12.36 -10.71
C SER A 159 -5.03 -13.40 -10.07
N HIS A 160 -6.22 -13.01 -9.65
CA HIS A 160 -7.29 -13.88 -9.12
C HIS A 160 -6.95 -14.63 -7.81
N GLY A 161 -5.85 -14.32 -7.13
CA GLY A 161 -5.34 -15.10 -5.99
C GLY A 161 -4.55 -16.34 -6.38
N TRP A 162 -4.09 -16.42 -7.63
CA TRP A 162 -3.39 -17.54 -8.22
C TRP A 162 -1.91 -17.58 -7.82
N LEU A 163 -1.40 -18.76 -7.43
CA LEU A 163 -0.01 -18.94 -7.02
C LEU A 163 0.97 -19.11 -8.18
N ARG A 164 0.51 -19.20 -9.42
CA ARG A 164 1.35 -19.52 -10.58
C ARG A 164 2.55 -18.57 -10.76
N ASP A 165 2.32 -17.28 -10.55
CA ASP A 165 3.32 -16.23 -10.81
C ASP A 165 4.30 -16.01 -9.64
N ASN A 166 4.07 -16.70 -8.50
CA ASN A 166 4.96 -16.66 -7.35
C ASN A 166 6.20 -17.55 -7.54
N ASP A 167 7.27 -17.23 -6.84
CA ASP A 167 8.45 -18.10 -6.80
C ASP A 167 8.17 -19.42 -6.07
N SER A 168 9.08 -20.38 -6.26
CA SER A 168 8.93 -21.73 -5.73
C SER A 168 8.91 -21.79 -4.20
N LEU A 169 9.64 -20.90 -3.52
CA LEU A 169 9.73 -20.87 -2.06
C LEU A 169 8.39 -20.41 -1.44
N TYR A 170 7.83 -19.32 -1.96
CA TYR A 170 6.53 -18.82 -1.50
C TYR A 170 5.40 -19.82 -1.83
N ARG A 171 5.41 -20.38 -3.04
CA ARG A 171 4.43 -21.41 -3.44
C ARG A 171 4.46 -22.59 -2.47
N ARG A 172 5.64 -23.13 -2.17
CA ARG A 172 5.78 -24.26 -1.24
C ARG A 172 5.26 -23.88 0.15
N LYS A 173 5.64 -22.74 0.69
CA LYS A 173 5.14 -22.20 1.98
C LYS A 173 3.60 -22.20 2.05
N ILE A 174 2.94 -21.79 0.97
CA ILE A 174 1.47 -21.74 0.93
C ILE A 174 0.86 -23.13 0.76
N LEU A 175 1.40 -23.98 -0.12
CA LEU A 175 0.91 -25.34 -0.35
C LEU A 175 1.01 -26.18 0.92
N ASP A 176 2.13 -26.11 1.64
CA ASP A 176 2.34 -26.79 2.92
C ASP A 176 1.33 -26.34 3.98
N LYS A 177 0.99 -25.04 4.02
CA LYS A 177 -0.01 -24.49 4.93
C LYS A 177 -1.41 -25.11 4.73
N TYR A 178 -1.74 -25.53 3.50
CA TYR A 178 -3.03 -26.11 3.14
C TYR A 178 -2.95 -27.62 2.88
N ASP A 179 -1.82 -28.27 3.22
CA ASP A 179 -1.59 -29.71 3.00
C ASP A 179 -1.84 -30.15 1.54
N MET A 180 -1.39 -29.31 0.60
CA MET A 180 -1.59 -29.52 -0.83
C MET A 180 -0.33 -30.14 -1.45
N ASN A 181 -0.39 -31.43 -1.78
CA ASN A 181 0.75 -32.22 -2.27
C ASN A 181 0.58 -32.72 -3.71
N GLU A 182 -0.49 -32.35 -4.42
CA GLU A 182 -0.74 -32.83 -5.78
C GLU A 182 -0.21 -31.85 -6.83
N PRO A 183 0.75 -32.26 -7.70
CA PRO A 183 1.39 -31.39 -8.70
C PRO A 183 0.42 -30.71 -9.67
N PHE A 184 -0.69 -31.37 -9.99
CA PHE A 184 -1.72 -30.80 -10.86
C PHE A 184 -2.42 -29.61 -10.18
N LEU A 185 -2.76 -29.74 -8.91
CA LEU A 185 -3.43 -28.71 -8.13
C LEU A 185 -2.52 -27.50 -7.86
N GLU A 186 -1.20 -27.71 -7.75
CA GLU A 186 -0.23 -26.62 -7.59
C GLU A 186 -0.36 -25.55 -8.67
N ASN A 187 -0.67 -25.93 -9.90
CA ASN A 187 -0.82 -25.00 -11.03
C ASN A 187 -2.17 -24.27 -11.08
N TYR A 188 -3.19 -24.78 -10.39
CA TYR A 188 -4.55 -24.24 -10.43
C TYR A 188 -5.08 -23.86 -9.04
N PHE A 189 -4.19 -23.65 -8.08
CA PHE A 189 -4.58 -23.29 -6.73
C PHE A 189 -4.76 -21.77 -6.60
N PHE A 190 -5.98 -21.37 -6.27
CA PHE A 190 -6.38 -19.99 -6.01
C PHE A 190 -6.61 -19.84 -4.50
N VAL A 191 -5.69 -19.15 -3.83
CA VAL A 191 -5.67 -19.07 -2.35
C VAL A 191 -6.57 -17.96 -1.83
N TYR A 192 -6.73 -16.91 -2.63
CA TYR A 192 -7.44 -15.70 -2.23
C TYR A 192 -8.46 -15.29 -3.30
N PRO A 193 -9.57 -14.62 -2.90
CA PRO A 193 -10.41 -13.91 -3.86
C PRO A 193 -9.65 -12.68 -4.37
N GLY A 194 -8.86 -12.86 -5.40
CA GLY A 194 -8.00 -11.82 -5.97
C GLY A 194 -8.69 -11.01 -7.06
N LEU A 195 -7.93 -10.07 -7.61
CA LEU A 195 -8.34 -9.13 -8.64
C LEU A 195 -7.88 -9.60 -10.03
N ASN A 196 -8.32 -8.95 -11.09
CA ASN A 196 -7.78 -9.07 -12.44
C ASN A 196 -7.30 -7.69 -12.90
N ILE A 197 -6.09 -7.30 -12.48
CA ILE A 197 -5.52 -5.96 -12.68
C ILE A 197 -4.10 -6.00 -13.26
N ARG A 198 -3.89 -6.90 -14.18
CA ARG A 198 -2.60 -7.04 -14.91
C ARG A 198 -2.38 -5.91 -15.88
#